data_fc69a3f303208b5dd021f117c7a5da1e
#
_entry.id   fc69a3f303208b5dd021f117c7a5da1e
#
_cell.length_a   1.000
_cell.length_b   1.000
_cell.length_c   1.000
_cell.angle_alpha   90.00
_cell.angle_beta   90.00
_cell.angle_gamma   90.00
#
_symmetry.space_group_name_H-M   'P 1'
#
loop_
_entity.id
_entity.type
_entity.pdbx_description
1 polymer ?
#
loop_
_entity_poly.entity_id
_entity_poly.type
_entity_poly.pdbx_seq_one_letter_code
_entity_poly.pdbx_strand_id
1 'polypeptide(L)'
;PYSGNHSTIGGALAQGTPDDASGVLGLEVVLADGTTLRTGSFGIEPHGNPFLRGFGPDLTGLFLADGGTLGIKTAVALALEPKPRAVGYASFAFETCEAVVRAMIACGRARLPGKAMALDPRKSQNAPKVGFRDAIQTLAKVALARPTVTGGLRDALGLAAAGRNFMEGVQWSMHVTVEGIGERSVEEALAGWRELCADAPAGRGEGREIPNLLPMALAASPFSVRGFLGPQGERWGPTNALLPYSAAERAATRVQQYFDSRRAEMERHGVWNSCILAARPGFVLIEPSFYWPDAISPLHADHLDADSAARFARIPPDPGARAFAIELRAGLIRTLEDCGSAHVQLAKAYGYRSRLEPGARATIDRIKRAVDPDGRLNPGNLER
;
A
#
# COMPACT_ATOMS: atom_id res chain seq x y z
N PRO A 1 -7.65 3.30 -3.15
CA PRO A 1 -6.38 3.30 -3.87
C PRO A 1 -5.33 4.12 -3.12
N TYR A 2 -4.07 3.65 -3.12
CA TYR A 2 -2.96 4.31 -2.40
C TYR A 2 -2.59 5.68 -2.97
N SER A 3 -2.90 5.94 -4.23
CA SER A 3 -2.67 7.22 -4.90
C SER A 3 -3.81 8.23 -4.73
N GLY A 4 -4.80 7.90 -3.91
CA GLY A 4 -5.89 8.80 -3.57
C GLY A 4 -6.57 9.42 -4.79
N ASN A 5 -6.61 10.74 -4.84
CA ASN A 5 -7.30 11.49 -5.89
C ASN A 5 -6.61 11.48 -7.27
N HIS A 6 -5.42 10.87 -7.39
CA HIS A 6 -4.65 10.86 -8.63
C HIS A 6 -4.83 9.58 -9.47
N SER A 7 -5.50 8.55 -8.94
CA SER A 7 -5.81 7.32 -9.67
C SER A 7 -7.19 7.39 -10.32
N THR A 8 -7.28 6.96 -11.57
CA THR A 8 -8.58 6.61 -12.15
C THR A 8 -9.06 5.28 -11.57
N ILE A 9 -10.36 5.08 -11.47
CA ILE A 9 -10.94 3.82 -10.99
C ILE A 9 -10.50 2.66 -11.91
N GLY A 10 -10.58 2.84 -13.23
CA GLY A 10 -10.14 1.82 -14.19
C GLY A 10 -8.66 1.45 -14.06
N GLY A 11 -7.77 2.43 -13.82
CA GLY A 11 -6.35 2.20 -13.56
C GLY A 11 -6.11 1.45 -12.24
N ALA A 12 -6.81 1.80 -11.17
CA ALA A 12 -6.73 1.11 -9.88
C ALA A 12 -7.15 -0.37 -10.02
N LEU A 13 -8.25 -0.65 -10.73
CA LEU A 13 -8.73 -2.02 -10.96
C LEU A 13 -7.79 -2.83 -11.87
N ALA A 14 -7.22 -2.20 -12.91
CA ALA A 14 -6.29 -2.86 -13.81
C ALA A 14 -4.94 -3.19 -13.15
N GLN A 15 -4.46 -2.35 -12.23
CA GLN A 15 -3.25 -2.60 -11.46
C GLN A 15 -3.49 -3.55 -10.27
N GLY A 16 -4.66 -3.50 -9.69
CA GLY A 16 -5.23 -4.43 -8.72
C GLY A 16 -4.43 -4.62 -7.44
N THR A 17 -4.96 -4.12 -6.33
CA THR A 17 -4.63 -4.69 -5.02
C THR A 17 -5.77 -5.61 -4.59
N PRO A 18 -5.54 -6.59 -3.70
CA PRO A 18 -6.63 -7.44 -3.19
C PRO A 18 -7.79 -6.63 -2.58
N ASP A 19 -7.48 -5.50 -1.94
CA ASP A 19 -8.48 -4.62 -1.32
C ASP A 19 -9.35 -3.93 -2.39
N ASP A 20 -8.74 -3.46 -3.49
CA ASP A 20 -9.46 -2.76 -4.57
C ASP A 20 -10.43 -3.70 -5.31
N ALA A 21 -10.09 -4.99 -5.38
CA ALA A 21 -10.86 -6.00 -6.11
C ALA A 21 -12.07 -6.53 -5.33
N SER A 22 -12.06 -6.47 -4.00
CA SER A 22 -13.04 -7.14 -3.13
C SER A 22 -14.46 -6.56 -3.24
N GLY A 23 -14.58 -5.25 -3.44
CA GLY A 23 -15.85 -4.55 -3.56
C GLY A 23 -16.45 -4.51 -4.97
N VAL A 24 -15.80 -5.11 -5.98
CA VAL A 24 -16.27 -5.05 -7.38
C VAL A 24 -17.37 -6.09 -7.62
N LEU A 25 -18.55 -5.63 -7.98
CA LEU A 25 -19.73 -6.47 -8.29
C LEU A 25 -19.81 -6.81 -9.78
N GLY A 26 -19.33 -5.93 -10.65
CA GLY A 26 -19.34 -6.14 -12.09
C GLY A 26 -18.62 -5.02 -12.83
N LEU A 27 -18.24 -5.30 -14.05
CA LEU A 27 -17.53 -4.37 -14.94
C LEU A 27 -18.26 -4.28 -16.28
N GLU A 28 -18.17 -3.11 -16.90
CA GLU A 28 -18.34 -2.97 -18.34
C GLU A 28 -16.95 -2.83 -18.97
N VAL A 29 -16.67 -3.63 -19.99
CA VAL A 29 -15.35 -3.76 -20.58
C VAL A 29 -15.48 -3.69 -22.11
N VAL A 30 -14.64 -2.88 -22.74
CA VAL A 30 -14.49 -2.85 -24.20
C VAL A 30 -13.27 -3.67 -24.60
N LEU A 31 -13.47 -4.66 -25.45
CA LEU A 31 -12.43 -5.54 -25.99
C LEU A 31 -11.69 -4.89 -27.17
N ALA A 32 -10.64 -5.56 -27.66
CA ALA A 32 -9.78 -5.04 -28.74
C ALA A 32 -10.51 -4.86 -30.08
N ASP A 33 -11.58 -5.61 -30.32
CA ASP A 33 -12.44 -5.53 -31.52
C ASP A 33 -13.56 -4.47 -31.39
N GLY A 34 -13.65 -3.77 -30.26
CA GLY A 34 -14.70 -2.80 -29.96
C GLY A 34 -15.96 -3.41 -29.32
N THR A 35 -16.03 -4.73 -29.16
CA THR A 35 -17.16 -5.39 -28.48
C THR A 35 -17.20 -4.94 -27.03
N THR A 36 -18.39 -4.56 -26.56
CA THR A 36 -18.64 -4.25 -25.16
C THR A 36 -19.29 -5.43 -24.46
N LEU A 37 -18.75 -5.84 -23.33
CA LEU A 37 -19.33 -6.88 -22.48
C LEU A 37 -19.53 -6.38 -21.06
N ARG A 38 -20.46 -7.00 -20.33
CA ARG A 38 -20.70 -6.77 -18.91
C ARG A 38 -20.50 -8.06 -18.13
N THR A 39 -19.97 -7.95 -16.91
CA THR A 39 -19.60 -9.12 -16.10
C THR A 39 -20.45 -9.26 -14.86
N GLY A 40 -20.47 -10.45 -14.24
CA GLY A 40 -21.31 -10.73 -13.09
C GLY A 40 -22.80 -10.61 -13.43
N SER A 41 -23.64 -10.29 -12.44
CA SER A 41 -25.07 -10.06 -12.68
C SER A 41 -25.37 -8.83 -13.53
N PHE A 42 -24.39 -7.95 -13.74
CA PHE A 42 -24.50 -6.81 -14.64
C PHE A 42 -24.69 -7.25 -16.12
N GLY A 43 -24.19 -8.43 -16.46
CA GLY A 43 -24.36 -9.04 -17.80
C GLY A 43 -25.63 -9.84 -18.00
N ILE A 44 -26.57 -9.88 -17.04
CA ILE A 44 -27.82 -10.63 -17.19
C ILE A 44 -28.81 -9.82 -18.03
N GLU A 45 -29.32 -10.41 -19.11
CA GLU A 45 -30.38 -9.81 -19.89
C GLU A 45 -31.76 -10.28 -19.41
N PRO A 46 -32.79 -9.42 -19.52
CA PRO A 46 -32.78 -8.07 -20.09
C PRO A 46 -32.48 -6.95 -19.07
N HIS A 47 -32.24 -7.23 -17.79
CA HIS A 47 -32.27 -6.21 -16.74
C HIS A 47 -30.91 -5.68 -16.30
N GLY A 48 -29.85 -6.49 -16.34
CA GLY A 48 -28.46 -6.05 -16.09
C GLY A 48 -28.19 -5.35 -14.75
N ASN A 49 -28.80 -5.81 -13.64
CA ASN A 49 -28.62 -5.21 -12.32
C ASN A 49 -27.35 -5.74 -11.66
N PRO A 50 -26.35 -4.89 -11.34
CA PRO A 50 -25.11 -5.32 -10.75
C PRO A 50 -25.21 -5.48 -9.21
N PHE A 51 -25.56 -6.66 -8.74
CA PHE A 51 -25.66 -6.99 -7.31
C PHE A 51 -24.86 -8.22 -6.89
N LEU A 52 -24.40 -9.02 -7.84
CA LEU A 52 -23.68 -10.26 -7.60
C LEU A 52 -22.52 -10.41 -8.59
N ARG A 53 -21.29 -10.55 -8.06
CA ARG A 53 -20.09 -10.80 -8.88
C ARG A 53 -20.04 -12.23 -9.41
N GLY A 54 -20.31 -13.19 -8.55
CA GLY A 54 -20.13 -14.63 -8.83
C GLY A 54 -21.33 -15.27 -9.54
N PHE A 55 -21.81 -14.70 -10.64
CA PHE A 55 -22.82 -15.32 -11.50
C PHE A 55 -22.16 -16.19 -12.57
N GLY A 56 -22.00 -17.49 -12.30
CA GLY A 56 -21.23 -18.42 -13.12
C GLY A 56 -19.72 -18.26 -12.92
N PRO A 57 -18.88 -18.56 -13.95
CA PRO A 57 -17.46 -18.29 -13.92
C PRO A 57 -17.17 -16.81 -13.68
N ASP A 58 -16.15 -16.50 -12.86
CA ASP A 58 -15.82 -15.12 -12.46
C ASP A 58 -15.16 -14.34 -13.61
N LEU A 59 -15.95 -13.90 -14.57
CA LEU A 59 -15.49 -13.00 -15.63
C LEU A 59 -15.02 -11.65 -15.08
N THR A 60 -15.60 -11.17 -13.98
CA THR A 60 -15.16 -9.92 -13.34
C THR A 60 -13.71 -10.04 -12.89
N GLY A 61 -13.36 -11.16 -12.24
CA GLY A 61 -11.99 -11.44 -11.80
C GLY A 61 -10.98 -11.50 -12.94
N LEU A 62 -11.39 -11.93 -14.12
CA LEU A 62 -10.53 -11.98 -15.29
C LEU A 62 -10.00 -10.60 -15.72
N PHE A 63 -10.82 -9.55 -15.58
CA PHE A 63 -10.47 -8.18 -15.95
C PHE A 63 -9.94 -7.32 -14.79
N LEU A 64 -9.74 -7.90 -13.60
CA LEU A 64 -9.10 -7.26 -12.47
C LEU A 64 -7.61 -7.65 -12.42
N ALA A 65 -6.75 -6.72 -12.05
CA ALA A 65 -5.30 -6.91 -12.01
C ALA A 65 -4.67 -7.39 -13.34
N ASP A 66 -5.38 -7.20 -14.44
CA ASP A 66 -4.99 -7.62 -15.78
C ASP A 66 -3.96 -6.68 -16.44
N GLY A 67 -3.51 -5.65 -15.75
CA GLY A 67 -2.62 -4.63 -16.30
C GLY A 67 -3.20 -3.89 -17.51
N GLY A 68 -4.51 -3.95 -17.72
CA GLY A 68 -5.20 -3.40 -18.90
C GLY A 68 -4.95 -4.19 -20.20
N THR A 69 -4.52 -5.45 -20.11
CA THR A 69 -4.16 -6.25 -21.27
C THR A 69 -5.34 -7.00 -21.88
N LEU A 70 -6.42 -7.21 -21.13
CA LEU A 70 -7.57 -8.00 -21.59
C LEU A 70 -8.76 -7.14 -22.03
N GLY A 71 -8.84 -5.87 -21.59
CA GLY A 71 -9.91 -4.97 -21.95
C GLY A 71 -9.83 -3.61 -21.29
N ILE A 72 -10.55 -2.63 -21.81
CA ILE A 72 -10.67 -1.28 -21.29
C ILE A 72 -11.91 -1.21 -20.40
N LYS A 73 -11.73 -0.93 -19.10
CA LYS A 73 -12.82 -0.81 -18.12
C LYS A 73 -13.48 0.56 -18.30
N THR A 74 -14.73 0.59 -18.76
CA THR A 74 -15.49 1.80 -19.01
C THR A 74 -16.49 2.12 -17.92
N ALA A 75 -17.00 1.09 -17.20
CA ALA A 75 -17.83 1.26 -16.03
C ALA A 75 -17.55 0.17 -14.99
N VAL A 76 -17.82 0.48 -13.74
CA VAL A 76 -17.72 -0.45 -12.62
C VAL A 76 -18.89 -0.30 -11.67
N ALA A 77 -19.43 -1.40 -11.20
CA ALA A 77 -20.35 -1.47 -10.09
C ALA A 77 -19.60 -1.86 -8.82
N LEU A 78 -19.67 -1.01 -7.81
CA LEU A 78 -19.03 -1.20 -6.52
C LEU A 78 -20.06 -1.43 -5.42
N ALA A 79 -19.79 -2.39 -4.54
CA ALA A 79 -20.50 -2.51 -3.28
C ALA A 79 -20.21 -1.27 -2.42
N LEU A 80 -21.26 -0.67 -1.87
CA LEU A 80 -21.12 0.45 -0.96
C LEU A 80 -21.10 -0.06 0.47
N GLU A 81 -20.09 0.36 1.22
CA GLU A 81 -20.02 0.12 2.65
C GLU A 81 -20.60 1.34 3.42
N PRO A 82 -21.39 1.11 4.48
CA PRO A 82 -21.84 2.19 5.33
C PRO A 82 -20.66 2.93 5.95
N LYS A 83 -20.75 4.26 6.03
CA LYS A 83 -19.73 5.04 6.76
C LYS A 83 -19.66 4.54 8.21
N PRO A 84 -18.46 4.23 8.74
CA PRO A 84 -18.31 3.77 10.11
C PRO A 84 -18.84 4.82 11.10
N ARG A 85 -19.52 4.36 12.16
CA ARG A 85 -20.06 5.23 13.21
C ARG A 85 -19.01 5.59 14.26
N ALA A 86 -17.98 4.76 14.40
CA ALA A 86 -16.85 4.99 15.29
C ALA A 86 -15.54 4.60 14.61
N VAL A 87 -14.48 5.33 14.92
CA VAL A 87 -13.11 5.05 14.47
C VAL A 87 -12.19 5.14 15.68
N GLY A 88 -11.29 4.19 15.80
CA GLY A 88 -10.29 4.17 16.86
C GLY A 88 -8.89 3.88 16.32
N TYR A 89 -7.89 4.21 17.09
CA TYR A 89 -6.50 4.11 16.71
C TYR A 89 -5.68 3.48 17.82
N ALA A 90 -4.68 2.69 17.45
CA ALA A 90 -3.62 2.23 18.34
C ALA A 90 -2.28 2.34 17.61
N SER A 91 -1.21 2.57 18.36
CA SER A 91 0.14 2.60 17.82
C SER A 91 1.09 1.88 18.77
N PHE A 92 2.03 1.12 18.19
CA PHE A 92 2.97 0.30 18.93
C PHE A 92 4.39 0.51 18.40
N ALA A 93 5.36 0.56 19.29
CA ALA A 93 6.78 0.55 18.97
C ALA A 93 7.36 -0.83 19.18
N PHE A 94 8.27 -1.25 18.30
CA PHE A 94 9.00 -2.52 18.34
C PHE A 94 10.49 -2.27 18.09
N GLU A 95 11.33 -3.14 18.60
CA GLU A 95 12.78 -3.03 18.42
C GLU A 95 13.26 -3.61 17.08
N THR A 96 12.56 -4.62 16.53
CA THR A 96 12.97 -5.32 15.30
C THR A 96 11.84 -5.46 14.30
N CYS A 97 12.19 -5.62 13.02
CA CYS A 97 11.25 -5.91 11.94
C CYS A 97 10.52 -7.22 12.18
N GLU A 98 11.24 -8.24 12.62
CA GLU A 98 10.71 -9.57 12.89
C GLU A 98 9.61 -9.53 13.97
N ALA A 99 9.81 -8.75 15.04
CA ALA A 99 8.80 -8.56 16.08
C ALA A 99 7.52 -7.94 15.54
N VAL A 100 7.63 -6.93 14.67
CA VAL A 100 6.47 -6.35 13.98
C VAL A 100 5.75 -7.38 13.11
N VAL A 101 6.51 -8.15 12.31
CA VAL A 101 5.92 -9.17 11.42
C VAL A 101 5.21 -10.24 12.24
N ARG A 102 5.79 -10.72 13.36
CA ARG A 102 5.14 -11.66 14.27
C ARG A 102 3.84 -11.12 14.85
N ALA A 103 3.85 -9.86 15.31
CA ALA A 103 2.64 -9.20 15.81
C ALA A 103 1.56 -9.10 14.72
N MET A 104 1.92 -8.69 13.50
CA MET A 104 1.01 -8.64 12.37
C MET A 104 0.40 -10.00 12.02
N ILE A 105 1.21 -11.06 12.05
CA ILE A 105 0.75 -12.45 11.82
C ILE A 105 -0.21 -12.89 12.93
N ALA A 106 0.11 -12.63 14.19
CA ALA A 106 -0.73 -12.97 15.33
C ALA A 106 -2.11 -12.29 15.22
N CYS A 107 -2.14 -10.99 14.97
CA CYS A 107 -3.37 -10.23 14.80
C CYS A 107 -4.17 -10.67 13.56
N GLY A 108 -3.49 -10.97 12.45
CA GLY A 108 -4.12 -11.48 11.24
C GLY A 108 -4.74 -12.88 11.42
N ARG A 109 -4.08 -13.77 12.17
CA ARG A 109 -4.63 -15.10 12.55
C ARG A 109 -5.83 -15.00 13.48
N ALA A 110 -5.79 -14.05 14.41
CA ALA A 110 -6.92 -13.74 15.29
C ALA A 110 -8.08 -13.03 14.55
N ARG A 111 -7.87 -12.64 13.27
CA ARG A 111 -8.85 -11.90 12.46
C ARG A 111 -9.34 -10.63 13.14
N LEU A 112 -8.45 -9.94 13.84
CA LEU A 112 -8.81 -8.68 14.48
C LEU A 112 -9.29 -7.66 13.44
N PRO A 113 -10.41 -6.98 13.68
CA PRO A 113 -10.86 -5.90 12.81
C PRO A 113 -9.83 -4.77 12.78
N GLY A 114 -9.67 -4.14 11.62
CA GLY A 114 -8.80 -2.98 11.47
C GLY A 114 -7.76 -3.15 10.36
N LYS A 115 -7.09 -2.04 10.08
CA LYS A 115 -6.01 -1.95 9.11
C LYS A 115 -4.74 -1.59 9.86
N ALA A 116 -3.69 -2.37 9.68
CA ALA A 116 -2.39 -2.13 10.30
C ALA A 116 -1.33 -1.85 9.25
N MET A 117 -0.50 -0.83 9.51
CA MET A 117 0.67 -0.48 8.73
C MET A 117 1.84 -0.24 9.68
N ALA A 118 3.02 -0.71 9.32
CA ALA A 118 4.23 -0.41 10.08
C ALA A 118 5.26 0.30 9.21
N LEU A 119 6.05 1.14 9.86
CA LEU A 119 7.08 1.98 9.28
C LEU A 119 8.40 1.73 9.97
N ASP A 120 9.47 1.70 9.19
CA ASP A 120 10.83 1.66 9.70
C ASP A 120 11.28 3.03 10.23
N PRO A 121 12.41 3.11 10.99
CA PRO A 121 12.85 4.34 11.61
C PRO A 121 13.18 5.43 10.59
N ARG A 122 13.73 5.08 9.43
CA ARG A 122 14.08 6.08 8.40
C ARG A 122 12.84 6.73 7.78
N LYS A 123 11.78 5.96 7.57
CA LYS A 123 10.50 6.51 7.08
C LYS A 123 9.88 7.45 8.10
N SER A 124 9.92 7.08 9.37
CA SER A 124 9.39 7.88 10.47
C SER A 124 10.20 9.18 10.70
N GLN A 125 11.54 9.10 10.67
CA GLN A 125 12.44 10.24 10.89
C GLN A 125 12.48 11.21 9.70
N ASN A 126 12.31 10.69 8.49
CA ASN A 126 12.32 11.47 7.25
C ASN A 126 10.92 11.96 6.83
N ALA A 127 9.91 11.74 7.66
CA ALA A 127 8.61 12.38 7.44
C ALA A 127 8.79 13.90 7.38
N PRO A 128 8.15 14.61 6.44
CA PRO A 128 8.26 16.05 6.32
C PRO A 128 8.00 16.70 7.69
N LYS A 129 8.94 17.52 8.18
CA LYS A 129 8.72 18.28 9.41
C LYS A 129 7.54 19.21 9.15
N VAL A 130 6.44 18.93 9.82
CA VAL A 130 5.21 19.71 9.70
C VAL A 130 5.47 21.10 10.27
N GLY A 131 5.34 22.13 9.44
CA GLY A 131 5.45 23.52 9.85
C GLY A 131 4.38 23.86 10.91
N PHE A 132 4.56 24.93 11.67
CA PHE A 132 3.60 25.32 12.71
C PHE A 132 2.18 25.53 12.17
N ARG A 133 2.04 26.15 10.99
CA ARG A 133 0.75 26.34 10.28
C ARG A 133 0.13 25.01 9.85
N ASP A 134 0.94 24.10 9.32
CA ASP A 134 0.48 22.77 8.89
C ASP A 134 0.12 21.90 10.09
N ALA A 135 0.82 22.05 11.22
CA ALA A 135 0.47 21.39 12.48
C ALA A 135 -0.91 21.84 12.97
N ILE A 136 -1.20 23.15 12.96
CA ILE A 136 -2.51 23.69 13.33
C ILE A 136 -3.60 23.20 12.37
N GLN A 137 -3.33 23.19 11.06
CA GLN A 137 -4.28 22.68 10.06
C GLN A 137 -4.51 21.18 10.24
N THR A 138 -3.47 20.41 10.56
CA THR A 138 -3.60 18.98 10.85
C THR A 138 -4.41 18.74 12.11
N LEU A 139 -4.19 19.51 13.18
CA LEU A 139 -4.99 19.47 14.41
C LEU A 139 -6.47 19.78 14.12
N ALA A 140 -6.76 20.81 13.33
CA ALA A 140 -8.12 21.13 12.92
C ALA A 140 -8.77 20.03 12.09
N LYS A 141 -8.03 19.44 11.13
CA LYS A 141 -8.51 18.30 10.33
C LYS A 141 -8.75 17.05 11.18
N VAL A 142 -7.88 16.74 12.12
CA VAL A 142 -8.05 15.64 13.08
C VAL A 142 -9.30 15.87 13.95
N ALA A 143 -9.49 17.08 14.44
CA ALA A 143 -10.68 17.44 15.22
C ALA A 143 -11.98 17.28 14.42
N LEU A 144 -11.96 17.57 13.12
CA LEU A 144 -13.11 17.47 12.23
C LEU A 144 -13.31 16.06 11.63
N ALA A 145 -12.30 15.20 11.68
CA ALA A 145 -12.36 13.86 11.08
C ALA A 145 -13.20 12.86 11.89
N ARG A 146 -13.41 13.11 13.17
CA ARG A 146 -14.24 12.26 14.04
C ARG A 146 -15.74 12.54 13.86
N PRO A 147 -16.58 11.50 13.98
CA PRO A 147 -18.03 11.67 13.98
C PRO A 147 -18.55 12.51 15.16
N THR A 148 -17.80 12.59 16.26
CA THR A 148 -18.16 13.35 17.47
C THR A 148 -17.15 14.47 17.76
N VAL A 149 -17.68 15.66 18.08
CA VAL A 149 -16.84 16.84 18.40
C VAL A 149 -15.95 16.59 19.62
N THR A 150 -16.45 15.90 20.63
CA THR A 150 -15.71 15.55 21.85
C THR A 150 -14.56 14.60 21.57
N GLY A 151 -14.74 13.59 20.71
CA GLY A 151 -13.70 12.68 20.26
C GLY A 151 -12.61 13.39 19.47
N GLY A 152 -12.99 14.27 18.54
CA GLY A 152 -12.04 15.05 17.75
C GLY A 152 -11.20 16.01 18.59
N LEU A 153 -11.82 16.68 19.60
CA LEU A 153 -11.11 17.58 20.50
C LEU A 153 -10.13 16.82 21.42
N ARG A 154 -10.52 15.64 21.93
CA ARG A 154 -9.66 14.77 22.74
C ARG A 154 -8.43 14.32 21.94
N ASP A 155 -8.61 13.94 20.69
CA ASP A 155 -7.52 13.50 19.81
C ASP A 155 -6.57 14.67 19.49
N ALA A 156 -7.11 15.86 19.21
CA ALA A 156 -6.31 17.05 18.97
C ALA A 156 -5.50 17.49 20.21
N LEU A 157 -6.07 17.38 21.40
CA LEU A 157 -5.38 17.66 22.67
C LEU A 157 -4.30 16.61 22.95
N GLY A 158 -4.56 15.33 22.68
CA GLY A 158 -3.57 14.26 22.78
C GLY A 158 -2.38 14.49 21.85
N LEU A 159 -2.65 14.94 20.61
CA LEU A 159 -1.64 15.32 19.64
C LEU A 159 -0.76 16.48 20.15
N ALA A 160 -1.37 17.52 20.69
CA ALA A 160 -0.65 18.66 21.23
C ALA A 160 0.21 18.30 22.46
N ALA A 161 -0.29 17.42 23.33
CA ALA A 161 0.39 16.99 24.55
C ALA A 161 1.59 16.04 24.30
N ALA A 162 1.53 15.21 23.26
CA ALA A 162 2.60 14.26 22.95
C ALA A 162 3.89 14.91 22.41
N GLY A 163 3.82 16.16 21.98
CA GLY A 163 4.97 16.91 21.50
C GLY A 163 5.53 16.41 20.16
N ARG A 164 6.69 16.98 19.75
CA ARG A 164 7.30 16.68 18.43
C ARG A 164 8.22 15.46 18.45
N ASN A 165 8.62 14.96 19.61
CA ASN A 165 9.67 13.96 19.78
C ASN A 165 9.16 12.56 20.17
N PHE A 166 7.85 12.29 20.06
CA PHE A 166 7.27 11.01 20.49
C PHE A 166 7.78 9.78 19.70
N MET A 167 8.38 9.99 18.53
CA MET A 167 9.02 8.94 17.72
C MET A 167 10.53 8.83 17.97
N GLU A 168 11.09 9.63 18.87
CA GLU A 168 12.52 9.55 19.20
C GLU A 168 12.84 8.21 19.87
N GLY A 169 13.84 7.51 19.36
CA GLY A 169 14.23 6.17 19.84
C GLY A 169 13.32 5.03 19.38
N VAL A 170 12.25 5.29 18.62
CA VAL A 170 11.42 4.22 18.04
C VAL A 170 12.11 3.63 16.83
N GLN A 171 12.41 2.32 16.88
CA GLN A 171 13.01 1.59 15.76
C GLN A 171 11.95 1.26 14.71
N TRP A 172 10.92 0.54 15.11
CA TRP A 172 9.78 0.24 14.25
C TRP A 172 8.49 0.73 14.89
N SER A 173 7.60 1.31 14.11
CA SER A 173 6.28 1.72 14.58
C SER A 173 5.18 1.02 13.79
N MET A 174 4.19 0.47 14.47
CA MET A 174 2.98 -0.08 13.85
C MET A 174 1.78 0.77 14.24
N HIS A 175 0.98 1.14 13.26
CA HIS A 175 -0.18 2.02 13.40
C HIS A 175 -1.43 1.29 12.94
N VAL A 176 -2.45 1.28 13.79
CA VAL A 176 -3.70 0.56 13.59
C VAL A 176 -4.84 1.55 13.54
N THR A 177 -5.72 1.37 12.56
CA THR A 177 -7.01 2.05 12.47
C THR A 177 -8.12 1.01 12.50
N VAL A 178 -9.05 1.16 13.43
CA VAL A 178 -10.23 0.30 13.57
C VAL A 178 -11.48 1.13 13.29
N GLU A 179 -12.29 0.64 12.39
CA GLU A 179 -13.61 1.20 12.04
C GLU A 179 -14.69 0.27 12.57
N GLY A 180 -15.78 0.83 13.13
CA GLY A 180 -16.83 0.02 13.74
C GLY A 180 -18.21 0.65 13.72
N ILE A 181 -19.21 -0.16 14.07
CA ILE A 181 -20.63 0.23 14.18
C ILE A 181 -20.92 1.08 15.41
N GLY A 182 -19.98 1.17 16.36
CA GLY A 182 -20.07 1.96 17.58
C GLY A 182 -18.76 1.92 18.36
N GLU A 183 -18.64 2.79 19.37
CA GLU A 183 -17.41 2.94 20.18
C GLU A 183 -17.01 1.62 20.88
N ARG A 184 -17.99 0.88 21.42
CA ARG A 184 -17.74 -0.40 22.10
C ARG A 184 -17.10 -1.42 21.18
N SER A 185 -17.56 -1.58 19.93
CA SER A 185 -16.95 -2.53 18.97
C SER A 185 -15.53 -2.15 18.60
N VAL A 186 -15.24 -0.86 18.55
CA VAL A 186 -13.90 -0.33 18.31
C VAL A 186 -12.99 -0.57 19.50
N GLU A 187 -13.45 -0.32 20.73
CA GLU A 187 -12.68 -0.55 21.95
C GLU A 187 -12.36 -2.02 22.16
N GLU A 188 -13.30 -2.94 21.93
CA GLU A 188 -13.10 -4.39 22.00
C GLU A 188 -12.02 -4.84 20.99
N ALA A 189 -12.09 -4.34 19.76
CA ALA A 189 -11.06 -4.63 18.75
C ALA A 189 -9.68 -4.08 19.13
N LEU A 190 -9.61 -2.84 19.61
CA LEU A 190 -8.36 -2.22 20.06
C LEU A 190 -7.76 -2.94 21.28
N ALA A 191 -8.59 -3.46 22.19
CA ALA A 191 -8.14 -4.28 23.30
C ALA A 191 -7.43 -5.55 22.80
N GLY A 192 -7.98 -6.23 21.79
CA GLY A 192 -7.33 -7.37 21.13
C GLY A 192 -5.99 -7.00 20.48
N TRP A 193 -5.91 -5.85 19.82
CA TRP A 193 -4.64 -5.36 19.26
C TRP A 193 -3.60 -5.12 20.37
N ARG A 194 -3.98 -4.50 21.50
CA ARG A 194 -3.09 -4.28 22.64
C ARG A 194 -2.61 -5.60 23.23
N GLU A 195 -3.50 -6.57 23.43
CA GLU A 195 -3.15 -7.88 23.96
C GLU A 195 -2.09 -8.60 23.13
N LEU A 196 -2.20 -8.54 21.80
CA LEU A 196 -1.28 -9.25 20.91
C LEU A 196 -0.01 -8.48 20.55
N CYS A 197 -0.01 -7.15 20.68
CA CYS A 197 1.10 -6.31 20.23
C CYS A 197 1.95 -5.75 21.35
N ALA A 198 1.39 -5.54 22.55
CA ALA A 198 2.08 -4.89 23.63
C ALA A 198 2.64 -5.86 24.67
N ASP A 199 3.84 -5.58 25.16
CA ASP A 199 4.44 -6.22 26.33
C ASP A 199 3.88 -5.55 27.60
N ALA A 200 2.70 -6.02 28.02
CA ALA A 200 2.05 -5.61 29.26
C ALA A 200 1.86 -6.84 30.16
N PRO A 201 1.59 -6.71 31.46
CA PRO A 201 1.41 -7.86 32.38
C PRO A 201 0.37 -8.89 31.92
N ALA A 202 -0.55 -8.49 31.05
CA ALA A 202 -1.55 -9.37 30.41
C ALA A 202 -1.32 -9.53 28.89
N GLY A 203 -0.35 -8.82 28.29
CA GLY A 203 -0.06 -8.84 26.86
C GLY A 203 0.88 -9.99 26.46
N ARG A 204 0.82 -10.38 25.20
CA ARG A 204 1.65 -11.45 24.62
C ARG A 204 2.64 -10.91 23.60
N GLY A 205 2.62 -9.58 23.34
CA GLY A 205 3.40 -8.94 22.30
C GLY A 205 4.76 -8.45 22.79
N GLU A 206 5.64 -8.24 21.84
CA GLU A 206 7.00 -7.74 22.06
C GLU A 206 7.10 -6.20 21.92
N GLY A 207 5.97 -5.52 21.66
CA GLY A 207 5.91 -4.09 21.46
C GLY A 207 5.38 -3.33 22.66
N ARG A 208 5.60 -2.02 22.69
CA ARG A 208 5.01 -1.10 23.66
C ARG A 208 4.04 -0.14 23.00
N GLU A 209 2.96 0.21 23.66
CA GLU A 209 2.02 1.23 23.16
C GLU A 209 2.67 2.63 23.13
N ILE A 210 2.43 3.37 22.04
CA ILE A 210 2.90 4.74 21.83
C ILE A 210 1.74 5.66 21.42
N PRO A 211 1.88 6.99 21.47
CA PRO A 211 0.85 7.93 21.05
C PRO A 211 0.34 7.72 19.60
N ASN A 212 -0.96 7.81 19.40
CA ASN A 212 -1.67 7.49 18.14
C ASN A 212 -1.65 8.62 17.10
N LEU A 213 -0.58 9.39 17.00
CA LEU A 213 -0.55 10.62 16.21
C LEU A 213 -0.52 10.36 14.71
N LEU A 214 0.27 9.37 14.29
CA LEU A 214 0.47 9.10 12.87
C LEU A 214 -0.79 8.57 12.19
N PRO A 215 -1.52 7.56 12.72
CA PRO A 215 -2.75 7.10 12.09
C PRO A 215 -3.83 8.17 12.04
N MET A 216 -3.91 9.05 13.04
CA MET A 216 -4.82 10.21 13.01
C MET A 216 -4.45 11.20 11.91
N ALA A 217 -3.17 11.53 11.76
CA ALA A 217 -2.69 12.43 10.72
C ALA A 217 -2.92 11.85 9.31
N LEU A 218 -2.69 10.56 9.12
CA LEU A 218 -2.94 9.87 7.85
C LEU A 218 -4.43 9.82 7.50
N ALA A 219 -5.31 9.62 8.49
CA ALA A 219 -6.75 9.64 8.29
C ALA A 219 -7.27 11.05 7.94
N ALA A 220 -6.63 12.10 8.46
CA ALA A 220 -7.02 13.49 8.24
C ALA A 220 -6.47 14.09 6.94
N SER A 221 -5.43 13.50 6.35
CA SER A 221 -4.79 14.01 5.13
C SER A 221 -4.76 12.92 4.06
N PRO A 222 -5.36 13.15 2.89
CA PRO A 222 -5.24 12.23 1.78
C PRO A 222 -3.77 12.12 1.36
N PHE A 223 -3.40 10.95 0.83
CA PHE A 223 -2.05 10.68 0.35
C PHE A 223 -1.60 11.73 -0.69
N SER A 224 -0.46 12.33 -0.45
CA SER A 224 0.12 13.35 -1.34
C SER A 224 1.19 12.73 -2.24
N VAL A 225 1.23 13.17 -3.51
CA VAL A 225 2.32 12.81 -4.47
C VAL A 225 3.70 13.21 -3.96
N ARG A 226 3.78 14.20 -3.06
CA ARG A 226 5.02 14.56 -2.36
C ARG A 226 5.64 13.35 -1.63
N GLY A 227 4.83 12.40 -1.20
CA GLY A 227 5.26 11.15 -0.56
C GLY A 227 6.01 10.18 -1.50
N PHE A 228 5.99 10.40 -2.82
CA PHE A 228 6.79 9.64 -3.81
C PHE A 228 8.22 10.17 -3.98
N LEU A 229 8.60 11.19 -3.24
CA LEU A 229 9.96 11.70 -3.20
C LEU A 229 10.49 11.60 -1.77
N GLY A 230 11.79 11.46 -1.67
CA GLY A 230 12.48 11.60 -0.39
C GLY A 230 12.45 13.05 0.13
N PRO A 231 12.88 13.28 1.38
CA PRO A 231 12.81 14.60 2.02
C PRO A 231 13.64 15.67 1.29
N GLN A 232 14.71 15.29 0.61
CA GLN A 232 15.56 16.18 -0.17
C GLN A 232 15.23 16.17 -1.67
N GLY A 233 14.16 15.48 -2.09
CA GLY A 233 13.74 15.36 -3.48
C GLY A 233 14.29 14.11 -4.17
N GLU A 234 14.85 13.17 -3.41
CA GLU A 234 15.32 11.89 -3.94
C GLU A 234 14.19 11.14 -4.63
N ARG A 235 14.52 10.44 -5.70
CA ARG A 235 13.59 9.54 -6.39
C ARG A 235 13.29 8.33 -5.51
N TRP A 236 12.10 7.78 -5.61
CA TRP A 236 11.61 6.65 -4.83
C TRP A 236 11.39 5.42 -5.68
N GLY A 237 11.92 4.28 -5.24
CA GLY A 237 11.80 2.98 -5.88
C GLY A 237 11.15 1.96 -4.95
N PRO A 238 9.82 1.80 -4.95
CA PRO A 238 9.16 0.77 -4.18
C PRO A 238 9.28 -0.61 -4.85
N THR A 239 9.29 -1.64 -4.01
CA THR A 239 9.20 -3.04 -4.43
C THR A 239 8.22 -3.73 -3.51
N ASN A 240 7.00 -3.97 -3.94
CA ASN A 240 5.99 -4.60 -3.10
C ASN A 240 5.95 -6.11 -3.27
N ALA A 241 5.65 -6.82 -2.19
CA ALA A 241 5.45 -8.26 -2.18
C ALA A 241 4.38 -8.66 -1.16
N LEU A 242 3.51 -9.57 -1.55
CA LEU A 242 2.55 -10.24 -0.69
C LEU A 242 3.12 -11.60 -0.31
N LEU A 243 3.25 -11.86 0.96
CA LEU A 243 3.85 -13.07 1.50
C LEU A 243 2.89 -13.81 2.43
N PRO A 244 2.73 -15.12 2.28
CA PRO A 244 1.96 -15.89 3.24
C PRO A 244 2.61 -15.78 4.63
N TYR A 245 1.84 -15.93 5.68
CA TYR A 245 2.33 -15.84 7.07
C TYR A 245 3.53 -16.75 7.34
N SER A 246 3.60 -17.92 6.70
CA SER A 246 4.70 -18.87 6.85
C SER A 246 6.04 -18.40 6.27
N ALA A 247 6.03 -17.41 5.37
CA ALA A 247 7.23 -16.92 4.71
C ALA A 247 7.59 -15.46 5.09
N ALA A 248 6.66 -14.71 5.69
CA ALA A 248 6.79 -13.27 5.86
C ALA A 248 7.98 -12.88 6.76
N GLU A 249 8.20 -13.55 7.89
CA GLU A 249 9.33 -13.27 8.79
C GLU A 249 10.67 -13.53 8.09
N ARG A 250 10.82 -14.69 7.45
CA ARG A 250 12.02 -15.02 6.66
C ARG A 250 12.27 -14.02 5.54
N ALA A 251 11.22 -13.56 4.86
CA ALA A 251 11.35 -12.59 3.78
C ALA A 251 11.81 -11.22 4.31
N ALA A 252 11.29 -10.76 5.44
CA ALA A 252 11.71 -9.52 6.08
C ALA A 252 13.21 -9.57 6.42
N THR A 253 13.68 -10.66 7.05
CA THR A 253 15.09 -10.88 7.36
C THR A 253 15.95 -10.90 6.07
N ARG A 254 15.52 -11.59 5.01
CA ARG A 254 16.26 -11.63 3.74
C ARG A 254 16.35 -10.29 3.03
N VAL A 255 15.31 -9.48 3.08
CA VAL A 255 15.32 -8.11 2.57
C VAL A 255 16.36 -7.27 3.30
N GLN A 256 16.42 -7.35 4.63
CA GLN A 256 17.41 -6.64 5.42
C GLN A 256 18.84 -7.10 5.06
N GLN A 257 19.09 -8.40 5.01
CA GLN A 257 20.36 -8.97 4.61
C GLN A 257 20.79 -8.53 3.21
N TYR A 258 19.84 -8.44 2.27
CA TYR A 258 20.14 -7.95 0.93
C TYR A 258 20.59 -6.48 0.95
N PHE A 259 19.90 -5.60 1.65
CA PHE A 259 20.33 -4.21 1.78
C PHE A 259 21.69 -4.10 2.49
N ASP A 260 21.93 -4.90 3.53
CA ASP A 260 23.22 -4.91 4.23
C ASP A 260 24.36 -5.35 3.33
N SER A 261 24.13 -6.34 2.47
CA SER A 261 25.12 -6.81 1.49
C SER A 261 25.48 -5.77 0.41
N ARG A 262 24.59 -4.79 0.17
CA ARG A 262 24.76 -3.73 -0.82
C ARG A 262 25.10 -2.37 -0.19
N ARG A 263 25.32 -2.31 1.13
CA ARG A 263 25.46 -1.05 1.89
C ARG A 263 26.56 -0.14 1.35
N ALA A 264 27.75 -0.67 1.09
CA ALA A 264 28.87 0.12 0.59
C ALA A 264 28.60 0.75 -0.79
N GLU A 265 27.87 0.04 -1.66
CA GLU A 265 27.47 0.57 -2.97
C GLU A 265 26.35 1.60 -2.84
N MET A 266 25.39 1.35 -1.95
CA MET A 266 24.32 2.29 -1.64
C MET A 266 24.90 3.61 -1.13
N GLU A 267 25.86 3.58 -0.20
CA GLU A 267 26.54 4.77 0.32
C GLU A 267 27.30 5.52 -0.79
N ARG A 268 28.00 4.80 -1.66
CA ARG A 268 28.72 5.41 -2.80
C ARG A 268 27.83 6.17 -3.75
N HIS A 269 26.61 5.69 -3.96
CA HIS A 269 25.60 6.30 -4.85
C HIS A 269 24.60 7.20 -4.12
N GLY A 270 24.80 7.47 -2.83
CA GLY A 270 23.86 8.29 -2.03
C GLY A 270 22.47 7.66 -1.89
N VAL A 271 22.38 6.32 -2.01
CA VAL A 271 21.12 5.57 -1.92
C VAL A 271 20.84 5.20 -0.47
N TRP A 272 19.62 5.38 -0.03
CA TRP A 272 19.16 4.91 1.28
C TRP A 272 17.86 4.13 1.15
N ASN A 273 17.59 3.22 2.09
CA ASN A 273 16.43 2.34 2.07
C ASN A 273 15.45 2.62 3.20
N SER A 274 14.23 2.17 3.01
CA SER A 274 13.13 2.17 3.97
C SER A 274 12.24 0.96 3.71
N CYS A 275 11.39 0.61 4.67
CA CYS A 275 10.44 -0.49 4.50
C CYS A 275 9.08 -0.13 5.12
N ILE A 276 8.02 -0.47 4.41
CA ILE A 276 6.65 -0.41 4.89
C ILE A 276 6.13 -1.85 4.99
N LEU A 277 5.41 -2.14 6.06
CA LEU A 277 4.70 -3.41 6.22
C LEU A 277 3.21 -3.14 6.37
N ALA A 278 2.37 -4.04 5.87
CA ALA A 278 0.94 -3.99 6.11
C ALA A 278 0.37 -5.39 6.34
N ALA A 279 -0.45 -5.53 7.37
CA ALA A 279 -1.12 -6.79 7.65
C ALA A 279 -2.45 -6.87 6.89
N ARG A 280 -2.75 -8.07 6.39
CA ARG A 280 -4.02 -8.44 5.78
C ARG A 280 -4.39 -9.87 6.22
N PRO A 281 -5.68 -10.25 6.18
CA PRO A 281 -6.06 -11.63 6.39
C PRO A 281 -5.35 -12.57 5.39
N GLY A 282 -4.54 -13.50 5.90
CA GLY A 282 -3.83 -14.52 5.12
C GLY A 282 -2.43 -14.15 4.62
N PHE A 283 -2.04 -12.87 4.62
CA PHE A 283 -0.72 -12.45 4.14
C PHE A 283 -0.21 -11.17 4.81
N VAL A 284 1.09 -10.93 4.66
CA VAL A 284 1.73 -9.67 5.00
C VAL A 284 2.26 -9.04 3.72
N LEU A 285 1.95 -7.78 3.48
CA LEU A 285 2.63 -6.98 2.46
C LEU A 285 3.94 -6.48 3.06
N ILE A 286 5.02 -6.72 2.35
CA ILE A 286 6.35 -6.18 2.61
C ILE A 286 6.73 -5.29 1.44
N GLU A 287 6.96 -4.01 1.69
CA GLU A 287 7.33 -3.02 0.68
C GLU A 287 8.67 -2.38 1.02
N PRO A 288 9.79 -3.06 0.74
CA PRO A 288 11.08 -2.42 0.76
C PRO A 288 11.14 -1.35 -0.32
N SER A 289 11.56 -0.18 0.07
CA SER A 289 11.75 0.97 -0.78
C SER A 289 13.16 1.48 -0.66
N PHE A 290 13.66 2.13 -1.70
CA PHE A 290 14.93 2.84 -1.64
C PHE A 290 14.79 4.18 -2.36
N TYR A 291 15.68 5.08 -2.00
CA TYR A 291 15.69 6.46 -2.48
C TYR A 291 17.08 6.78 -3.02
N TRP A 292 17.13 7.48 -4.16
CA TRP A 292 18.39 7.86 -4.79
C TRP A 292 18.35 9.30 -5.30
N PRO A 293 19.49 10.01 -5.29
CA PRO A 293 19.61 11.34 -5.86
C PRO A 293 19.47 11.27 -7.38
N ASP A 294 18.54 12.03 -7.94
CA ASP A 294 18.35 12.13 -9.39
C ASP A 294 17.37 13.28 -9.70
N ALA A 295 17.45 13.83 -10.89
CA ALA A 295 16.51 14.85 -11.34
C ALA A 295 15.06 14.39 -11.24
N ILE A 296 14.18 15.25 -10.75
CA ILE A 296 12.74 15.01 -10.74
C ILE A 296 12.17 14.99 -12.15
N SER A 297 11.09 14.26 -12.37
CA SER A 297 10.37 14.27 -13.64
C SER A 297 9.32 15.40 -13.68
N PRO A 298 8.82 15.81 -14.86
CA PRO A 298 7.71 16.75 -14.96
C PRO A 298 6.50 16.35 -14.12
N LEU A 299 6.15 15.05 -14.09
CA LEU A 299 5.07 14.54 -13.26
C LEU A 299 5.23 14.90 -11.76
N HIS A 300 6.47 14.85 -11.24
CA HIS A 300 6.70 15.25 -9.84
C HIS A 300 6.54 16.75 -9.67
N ALA A 301 7.08 17.54 -10.61
CA ALA A 301 7.03 19.01 -10.54
C ALA A 301 5.58 19.52 -10.56
N ASP A 302 4.72 18.93 -11.38
CA ASP A 302 3.31 19.32 -11.53
C ASP A 302 2.47 19.11 -10.26
N HIS A 303 2.96 18.28 -9.32
CA HIS A 303 2.24 17.92 -8.09
C HIS A 303 2.92 18.39 -6.81
N LEU A 304 3.99 19.18 -6.93
CA LEU A 304 4.67 19.79 -5.79
C LEU A 304 4.15 21.22 -5.55
N ASP A 305 4.28 21.67 -4.29
CA ASP A 305 4.19 23.10 -4.00
C ASP A 305 5.32 23.86 -4.70
N ALA A 306 5.12 25.18 -4.95
CA ALA A 306 6.05 26.00 -5.71
C ALA A 306 7.48 26.01 -5.13
N ASP A 307 7.61 26.03 -3.81
CA ASP A 307 8.92 26.09 -3.13
C ASP A 307 9.65 24.74 -3.26
N SER A 308 8.95 23.63 -3.05
CA SER A 308 9.49 22.29 -3.26
C SER A 308 9.86 22.04 -4.72
N ALA A 309 9.01 22.46 -5.67
CA ALA A 309 9.29 22.34 -7.10
C ALA A 309 10.54 23.12 -7.49
N ALA A 310 10.68 24.39 -7.07
CA ALA A 310 11.84 25.21 -7.33
C ALA A 310 13.14 24.65 -6.71
N ARG A 311 13.04 24.09 -5.49
CA ARG A 311 14.19 23.48 -4.81
C ARG A 311 14.64 22.22 -5.52
N PHE A 312 13.72 21.32 -5.84
CA PHE A 312 14.05 20.02 -6.40
C PHE A 312 14.38 20.06 -7.90
N ALA A 313 13.92 21.08 -8.62
CA ALA A 313 14.33 21.32 -10.01
C ALA A 313 15.85 21.56 -10.16
N ARG A 314 16.54 21.91 -9.07
CA ARG A 314 17.99 22.14 -9.07
C ARG A 314 18.81 20.86 -8.90
N ILE A 315 18.18 19.72 -8.61
CA ILE A 315 18.85 18.42 -8.46
C ILE A 315 19.31 17.98 -9.87
N PRO A 316 20.63 17.78 -10.08
CA PRO A 316 21.13 17.35 -11.38
C PRO A 316 20.77 15.88 -11.64
N PRO A 317 20.69 15.45 -12.91
CA PRO A 317 20.59 14.05 -13.27
C PRO A 317 21.80 13.27 -12.77
N ASP A 318 21.54 12.07 -12.17
CA ASP A 318 22.58 11.12 -11.78
C ASP A 318 22.36 9.77 -12.46
N PRO A 319 22.92 9.54 -13.68
CA PRO A 319 22.79 8.28 -14.39
C PRO A 319 23.40 7.10 -13.65
N GLY A 320 24.45 7.34 -12.84
CA GLY A 320 25.12 6.29 -12.05
C GLY A 320 24.21 5.78 -10.91
N ALA A 321 23.68 6.69 -10.11
CA ALA A 321 22.72 6.34 -9.06
C ALA A 321 21.46 5.69 -9.64
N ARG A 322 20.96 6.17 -10.79
CA ARG A 322 19.82 5.58 -11.49
C ARG A 322 20.08 4.14 -11.95
N ALA A 323 21.23 3.88 -12.57
CA ALA A 323 21.62 2.53 -13.00
C ALA A 323 21.71 1.58 -11.81
N PHE A 324 22.36 2.01 -10.73
CA PHE A 324 22.44 1.24 -9.49
C PHE A 324 21.05 1.00 -8.87
N ALA A 325 20.16 2.00 -8.86
CA ALA A 325 18.78 1.85 -8.38
C ALA A 325 18.00 0.77 -9.15
N ILE A 326 18.16 0.69 -10.47
CA ILE A 326 17.54 -0.35 -11.31
C ILE A 326 18.10 -1.74 -10.93
N GLU A 327 19.40 -1.88 -10.75
CA GLU A 327 20.04 -3.12 -10.34
C GLU A 327 19.59 -3.55 -8.93
N LEU A 328 19.59 -2.61 -7.98
CA LEU A 328 19.13 -2.83 -6.60
C LEU A 328 17.69 -3.35 -6.58
N ARG A 329 16.81 -2.73 -7.36
CA ARG A 329 15.42 -3.16 -7.48
C ARG A 329 15.30 -4.58 -8.03
N ALA A 330 16.05 -4.91 -9.07
CA ALA A 330 16.03 -6.25 -9.65
C ALA A 330 16.47 -7.32 -8.64
N GLY A 331 17.48 -7.02 -7.82
CA GLY A 331 17.92 -7.91 -6.75
C GLY A 331 16.88 -8.07 -5.63
N LEU A 332 16.22 -7.00 -5.23
CA LEU A 332 15.10 -7.06 -4.25
C LEU A 332 13.95 -7.92 -4.75
N ILE A 333 13.56 -7.77 -6.02
CA ILE A 333 12.50 -8.59 -6.63
C ILE A 333 12.88 -10.07 -6.52
N ARG A 334 14.08 -10.45 -6.95
CA ARG A 334 14.55 -11.85 -6.84
C ARG A 334 14.56 -12.36 -5.40
N THR A 335 15.04 -11.54 -4.45
CA THR A 335 15.07 -11.90 -3.03
C THR A 335 13.67 -12.21 -2.49
N LEU A 336 12.67 -11.43 -2.87
CA LEU A 336 11.28 -11.63 -2.48
C LEU A 336 10.64 -12.84 -3.20
N GLU A 337 10.91 -13.01 -4.48
CA GLU A 337 10.45 -14.15 -5.28
C GLU A 337 10.99 -15.49 -4.75
N ASP A 338 12.25 -15.54 -4.34
CA ASP A 338 12.87 -16.70 -3.68
C ASP A 338 12.21 -17.06 -2.33
N CYS A 339 11.47 -16.12 -1.74
CA CYS A 339 10.65 -16.35 -0.55
C CYS A 339 9.22 -16.80 -0.87
N GLY A 340 8.86 -16.92 -2.16
CA GLY A 340 7.53 -17.35 -2.59
C GLY A 340 6.51 -16.20 -2.59
N SER A 341 6.94 -14.97 -2.80
CA SER A 341 6.04 -13.81 -2.86
C SER A 341 5.14 -13.83 -4.09
N ALA A 342 3.95 -13.25 -3.96
CA ALA A 342 3.20 -12.67 -5.06
C ALA A 342 3.46 -11.16 -5.10
N HIS A 343 3.31 -10.55 -6.27
CA HIS A 343 3.39 -9.10 -6.43
C HIS A 343 2.03 -8.53 -6.84
N VAL A 344 1.82 -7.26 -6.51
CA VAL A 344 0.69 -6.46 -7.02
C VAL A 344 1.22 -5.36 -7.92
N GLN A 345 0.35 -4.70 -8.68
CA GLN A 345 0.76 -3.67 -9.64
C GLN A 345 1.79 -4.22 -10.65
N LEU A 346 1.49 -5.39 -11.17
CA LEU A 346 2.40 -6.20 -11.98
C LEU A 346 2.94 -5.46 -13.20
N ALA A 347 2.06 -5.03 -14.08
CA ALA A 347 2.37 -4.31 -15.33
C ALA A 347 3.66 -4.81 -16.01
N LYS A 348 4.65 -3.92 -16.18
CA LYS A 348 6.00 -4.24 -16.69
C LYS A 348 7.04 -4.37 -15.58
N ALA A 349 6.60 -4.24 -14.31
CA ALA A 349 7.50 -4.12 -13.16
C ALA A 349 7.97 -5.47 -12.62
N TYR A 350 7.11 -6.48 -12.68
CA TYR A 350 7.37 -7.80 -12.07
C TYR A 350 7.12 -8.93 -13.07
N GLY A 351 7.77 -10.05 -12.82
CA GLY A 351 7.54 -11.27 -13.57
C GLY A 351 6.16 -11.87 -13.22
N TYR A 352 5.23 -11.88 -14.15
CA TYR A 352 3.95 -12.56 -14.01
C TYR A 352 3.93 -13.87 -14.80
N ARG A 353 4.05 -13.77 -16.11
CA ARG A 353 3.95 -14.92 -17.01
C ARG A 353 5.08 -15.93 -16.77
N SER A 354 6.28 -15.47 -16.50
CA SER A 354 7.45 -16.32 -16.21
C SER A 354 7.32 -17.12 -14.91
N ARG A 355 6.46 -16.67 -14.00
CA ARG A 355 6.23 -17.34 -12.70
C ARG A 355 5.00 -18.22 -12.67
N LEU A 356 4.19 -18.22 -13.72
CA LEU A 356 3.05 -19.13 -13.83
C LEU A 356 3.53 -20.54 -14.18
N GLU A 357 2.85 -21.53 -13.62
CA GLU A 357 3.01 -22.91 -14.07
C GLU A 357 2.53 -23.07 -15.52
N PRO A 358 2.96 -24.14 -16.26
CA PRO A 358 2.74 -24.22 -17.70
C PRO A 358 1.25 -24.19 -18.11
N GLY A 359 0.35 -24.82 -17.36
CA GLY A 359 -1.09 -24.86 -17.68
C GLY A 359 -1.77 -23.52 -17.48
N ALA A 360 -1.45 -22.81 -16.38
CA ALA A 360 -1.95 -21.46 -16.13
C ALA A 360 -1.46 -20.47 -17.20
N ARG A 361 -0.17 -20.55 -17.55
CA ARG A 361 0.42 -19.75 -18.64
C ARG A 361 -0.28 -19.99 -19.98
N ALA A 362 -0.44 -21.25 -20.37
CA ALA A 362 -1.11 -21.60 -21.61
C ALA A 362 -2.57 -21.12 -21.62
N THR A 363 -3.24 -21.14 -20.47
CA THR A 363 -4.63 -20.71 -20.35
C THR A 363 -4.75 -19.20 -20.52
N ILE A 364 -3.93 -18.40 -19.81
CA ILE A 364 -3.98 -16.94 -19.94
C ILE A 364 -3.58 -16.48 -21.36
N ASP A 365 -2.64 -17.18 -22.01
CA ASP A 365 -2.26 -16.90 -23.40
C ASP A 365 -3.41 -17.17 -24.38
N ARG A 366 -4.23 -18.21 -24.15
CA ARG A 366 -5.43 -18.48 -24.96
C ARG A 366 -6.48 -17.39 -24.75
N ILE A 367 -6.72 -16.98 -23.51
CA ILE A 367 -7.66 -15.91 -23.18
C ILE A 367 -7.20 -14.61 -23.88
N LYS A 368 -5.93 -14.24 -23.73
CA LYS A 368 -5.39 -13.03 -24.39
C LYS A 368 -5.61 -13.06 -25.90
N ARG A 369 -5.28 -14.17 -26.56
CA ARG A 369 -5.50 -14.31 -28.02
C ARG A 369 -6.98 -14.26 -28.41
N ALA A 370 -7.88 -14.72 -27.55
CA ALA A 370 -9.32 -14.69 -27.84
C ALA A 370 -9.89 -13.27 -27.77
N VAL A 371 -9.44 -12.43 -26.80
CA VAL A 371 -9.98 -11.08 -26.58
C VAL A 371 -9.17 -9.98 -27.26
N ASP A 372 -7.92 -10.27 -27.67
CA ASP A 372 -7.01 -9.32 -28.31
C ASP A 372 -6.03 -10.05 -29.23
N PRO A 373 -6.51 -10.57 -30.40
CA PRO A 373 -5.69 -11.37 -31.30
C PRO A 373 -4.51 -10.59 -31.91
N ASP A 374 -4.65 -9.28 -32.09
CA ASP A 374 -3.63 -8.40 -32.67
C ASP A 374 -2.66 -7.81 -31.63
N GLY A 375 -2.85 -8.10 -30.33
CA GLY A 375 -1.99 -7.60 -29.27
C GLY A 375 -2.02 -6.07 -29.08
N ARG A 376 -3.17 -5.44 -29.35
CA ARG A 376 -3.34 -3.96 -29.28
C ARG A 376 -3.43 -3.42 -27.88
N LEU A 377 -3.97 -4.23 -26.92
CA LEU A 377 -4.24 -3.80 -25.57
C LEU A 377 -2.97 -3.91 -24.72
N ASN A 378 -2.42 -2.77 -24.36
CA ASN A 378 -1.33 -2.56 -23.41
C ASN A 378 -0.13 -3.53 -23.63
N PRO A 379 0.49 -3.54 -24.81
CA PRO A 379 1.52 -4.51 -25.17
C PRO A 379 2.72 -4.43 -24.20
N GLY A 380 3.30 -5.58 -23.88
CA GLY A 380 4.41 -5.73 -22.94
C GLY A 380 4.01 -5.78 -21.48
N ASN A 381 2.75 -5.50 -21.11
CA ASN A 381 2.26 -5.71 -19.75
C ASN A 381 1.99 -7.20 -19.51
N LEU A 382 2.35 -7.68 -18.32
CA LEU A 382 2.22 -9.09 -17.90
C LEU A 382 3.01 -10.11 -18.74
N GLU A 383 3.86 -9.69 -19.66
CA GLU A 383 4.61 -10.57 -20.56
C GLU A 383 5.92 -11.11 -19.93
N ARG A 384 6.40 -10.53 -18.83
CA ARG A 384 7.60 -10.97 -18.11
C ARG A 384 7.36 -12.16 -17.22
#